data_6fbfdf65a53b0bd6020150185659ef5a
#
_entry.id   6fbfdf65a53b0bd6020150185659ef5a
#
_cell.length_a   1.000
_cell.length_b   1.000
_cell.length_c   1.000
_cell.angle_alpha   90.00
_cell.angle_beta   90.00
_cell.angle_gamma   90.00
#
_symmetry.space_group_name_H-M   'P 1'
#
loop_
_entity.id
_entity.type
_entity.pdbx_description
1 polymer ?
#
loop_
_entity_poly.entity_id
_entity_poly.type
_entity_poly.pdbx_seq_one_letter_code
_entity_poly.pdbx_strand_id
1 'polypeptide(L)'
;MNYDAFNVQTREAIAAMEPAEKQAHLERVLREACQTDTAHPRILDKMAPEFVSCDAISRTATIRFSVEDWMCNVKGTLHGGMIATMLDNSMGLLTRAFYGNSDKISTINLSLNYLRPVLPGKSVTATVRIEKPGRNIVFLYAALTTQDGKPAATASSTFNV
;
A
#
# COMPACT_ATOMS: atom_id res chain seq x y z
N MET A 1 -10.70 -13.25 1.13
CA MET A 1 -10.49 -12.78 -0.26
C MET A 1 -9.77 -13.88 -1.00
N ASN A 2 -10.41 -14.45 -2.02
CA ASN A 2 -9.75 -15.42 -2.88
C ASN A 2 -8.78 -14.60 -3.76
N TYR A 3 -7.47 -14.78 -3.63
CA TYR A 3 -6.47 -14.08 -4.46
C TYR A 3 -6.67 -14.39 -5.95
N ASP A 4 -7.32 -15.50 -6.28
CA ASP A 4 -7.69 -15.87 -7.64
C ASP A 4 -8.85 -15.03 -8.21
N ALA A 5 -9.57 -14.27 -7.37
CA ALA A 5 -10.67 -13.42 -7.81
C ALA A 5 -10.20 -12.08 -8.42
N PHE A 6 -8.95 -11.68 -8.17
CA PHE A 6 -8.34 -10.59 -8.91
C PHE A 6 -8.01 -11.10 -10.31
N ASN A 7 -8.83 -10.75 -11.27
CA ASN A 7 -8.52 -10.92 -12.69
C ASN A 7 -7.38 -9.96 -13.07
N VAL A 8 -6.21 -10.19 -12.45
CA VAL A 8 -5.03 -9.35 -12.63
C VAL A 8 -4.31 -9.84 -13.86
N GLN A 9 -4.19 -8.97 -14.83
CA GLN A 9 -3.49 -9.25 -16.07
C GLN A 9 -2.02 -9.58 -15.80
N THR A 10 -1.39 -10.29 -16.71
CA THR A 10 0.04 -10.61 -16.61
C THR A 10 0.86 -9.32 -16.67
N ARG A 11 2.09 -9.38 -16.16
CA ARG A 11 3.04 -8.25 -16.22
C ARG A 11 3.23 -7.72 -17.64
N GLU A 12 3.35 -8.61 -18.60
CA GLU A 12 3.52 -8.28 -20.02
C GLU A 12 2.31 -7.51 -20.57
N ALA A 13 1.11 -7.96 -20.23
CA ALA A 13 -0.13 -7.30 -20.64
C ALA A 13 -0.22 -5.89 -20.03
N ILE A 14 0.09 -5.74 -18.72
CA ILE A 14 0.09 -4.43 -18.05
C ILE A 14 1.16 -3.49 -18.65
N ALA A 15 2.33 -4.03 -18.98
CA ALA A 15 3.41 -3.26 -19.58
C ALA A 15 3.05 -2.71 -20.98
N ALA A 16 2.24 -3.47 -21.71
CA ALA A 16 1.80 -3.13 -23.08
C ALA A 16 0.59 -2.17 -23.12
N MET A 17 -0.05 -1.87 -21.98
CA MET A 17 -1.20 -0.97 -21.91
C MET A 17 -0.83 0.46 -22.31
N GLU A 18 -1.73 1.10 -23.05
CA GLU A 18 -1.70 2.55 -23.25
C GLU A 18 -1.86 3.31 -21.92
N PRO A 19 -1.35 4.55 -21.80
CA PRO A 19 -1.36 5.28 -20.54
C PRO A 19 -2.73 5.38 -19.87
N ALA A 20 -3.79 5.66 -20.63
CA ALA A 20 -5.15 5.76 -20.09
C ALA A 20 -5.69 4.41 -19.61
N GLU A 21 -5.41 3.33 -20.33
CA GLU A 21 -5.78 1.97 -19.96
C GLU A 21 -5.05 1.53 -18.68
N LYS A 22 -3.76 1.84 -18.60
CA LYS A 22 -2.94 1.56 -17.43
C LYS A 22 -3.42 2.30 -16.17
N GLN A 23 -3.82 3.57 -16.33
CA GLN A 23 -4.42 4.34 -15.24
C GLN A 23 -5.72 3.70 -14.74
N ALA A 24 -6.62 3.34 -15.64
CA ALA A 24 -7.89 2.67 -15.29
C ALA A 24 -7.66 1.30 -14.64
N HIS A 25 -6.68 0.53 -15.12
CA HIS A 25 -6.28 -0.74 -14.54
C HIS A 25 -5.78 -0.57 -13.10
N LEU A 26 -4.86 0.36 -12.85
CA LEU A 26 -4.34 0.65 -11.51
C LEU A 26 -5.45 1.03 -10.55
N GLU A 27 -6.30 1.97 -10.96
CA GLU A 27 -7.40 2.44 -10.12
C GLU A 27 -8.34 1.31 -9.74
N ARG A 28 -8.72 0.47 -10.70
CA ARG A 28 -9.57 -0.69 -10.45
C ARG A 28 -8.94 -1.66 -9.46
N VAL A 29 -7.70 -2.09 -9.71
CA VAL A 29 -7.00 -3.08 -8.87
C VAL A 29 -6.81 -2.56 -7.43
N LEU A 30 -6.39 -1.30 -7.28
CA LEU A 30 -6.18 -0.73 -5.94
C LEU A 30 -7.49 -0.52 -5.18
N ARG A 31 -8.56 -0.11 -5.87
CA ARG A 31 -9.88 0.05 -5.27
C ARG A 31 -10.46 -1.31 -4.82
N GLU A 32 -10.36 -2.33 -5.65
CA GLU A 32 -10.78 -3.70 -5.31
C GLU A 32 -9.97 -4.26 -4.14
N ALA A 33 -8.66 -4.03 -4.12
CA ALA A 33 -7.77 -4.49 -3.04
C ALA A 33 -8.03 -3.82 -1.68
N CYS A 34 -8.64 -2.64 -1.67
CA CYS A 34 -9.07 -1.96 -0.45
C CYS A 34 -10.46 -2.39 0.03
N GLN A 35 -11.16 -3.29 -0.68
CA GLN A 35 -12.40 -3.89 -0.18
C GLN A 35 -12.08 -4.92 0.89
N THR A 36 -12.75 -4.82 2.04
CA THR A 36 -12.49 -5.70 3.19
C THR A 36 -13.29 -7.00 3.10
N ASP A 37 -12.63 -8.12 3.38
CA ASP A 37 -13.30 -9.42 3.59
C ASP A 37 -13.67 -9.55 5.07
N THR A 38 -14.97 -9.46 5.36
CA THR A 38 -15.47 -9.56 6.74
C THR A 38 -15.67 -11.02 7.20
N ALA A 39 -15.73 -11.97 6.28
CA ALA A 39 -15.93 -13.38 6.61
C ALA A 39 -14.63 -14.03 7.11
N HIS A 40 -13.50 -13.71 6.48
CA HIS A 40 -12.18 -14.24 6.85
C HIS A 40 -11.14 -13.10 6.89
N PRO A 41 -11.23 -12.18 7.86
CA PRO A 41 -10.43 -10.97 7.83
C PRO A 41 -8.96 -11.24 8.11
N ARG A 42 -8.10 -10.79 7.18
CA ARG A 42 -6.65 -10.70 7.34
C ARG A 42 -6.27 -9.37 7.98
N ILE A 43 -4.97 -9.14 8.21
CA ILE A 43 -4.52 -7.91 8.82
C ILE A 43 -4.91 -6.65 8.02
N LEU A 44 -4.82 -6.73 6.69
CA LEU A 44 -5.23 -5.63 5.82
C LEU A 44 -6.74 -5.34 5.95
N ASP A 45 -7.56 -6.39 5.96
CA ASP A 45 -9.01 -6.27 6.12
C ASP A 45 -9.38 -5.62 7.47
N LYS A 46 -8.66 -6.01 8.55
CA LYS A 46 -8.85 -5.41 9.89
C LYS A 46 -8.43 -3.95 9.95
N MET A 47 -7.43 -3.53 9.17
CA MET A 47 -7.01 -2.14 9.08
C MET A 47 -7.94 -1.27 8.25
N ALA A 48 -8.87 -1.88 7.50
CA ALA A 48 -9.88 -1.23 6.67
C ALA A 48 -9.29 -0.10 5.80
N PRO A 49 -8.39 -0.42 4.85
CA PRO A 49 -7.78 0.57 3.98
C PRO A 49 -8.83 1.23 3.08
N GLU A 50 -8.65 2.53 2.84
CA GLU A 50 -9.47 3.30 1.91
C GLU A 50 -8.61 3.77 0.74
N PHE A 51 -8.97 3.37 -0.49
CA PHE A 51 -8.33 3.87 -1.69
C PHE A 51 -8.66 5.36 -1.89
N VAL A 52 -7.63 6.19 -2.03
CA VAL A 52 -7.79 7.65 -2.25
C VAL A 52 -7.51 8.00 -3.70
N SER A 53 -6.33 7.67 -4.23
CA SER A 53 -5.92 8.01 -5.59
C SER A 53 -4.75 7.17 -6.06
N CYS A 54 -4.52 7.16 -7.37
CA CYS A 54 -3.28 6.66 -7.97
C CYS A 54 -2.94 7.44 -9.23
N ASP A 55 -1.69 7.32 -9.67
CA ASP A 55 -1.20 7.88 -10.93
C ASP A 55 -0.22 6.90 -11.57
N ALA A 56 -0.55 6.45 -12.79
CA ALA A 56 0.22 5.45 -13.51
C ALA A 56 1.54 6.01 -14.06
N ILE A 57 1.60 7.31 -14.36
CA ILE A 57 2.79 7.96 -14.92
C ILE A 57 3.85 8.15 -13.83
N SER A 58 3.47 8.73 -12.71
CA SER A 58 4.35 8.91 -11.55
C SER A 58 4.51 7.63 -10.72
N ARG A 59 3.75 6.57 -11.03
CA ARG A 59 3.75 5.28 -10.34
C ARG A 59 3.49 5.42 -8.85
N THR A 60 2.46 6.17 -8.51
CA THR A 60 2.07 6.45 -7.13
C THR A 60 0.71 5.87 -6.79
N ALA A 61 0.50 5.59 -5.52
CA ALA A 61 -0.81 5.31 -4.94
C ALA A 61 -0.92 5.97 -3.56
N THR A 62 -2.14 6.35 -3.20
CA THR A 62 -2.47 6.95 -1.92
C THR A 62 -3.59 6.17 -1.28
N ILE A 63 -3.33 5.69 -0.05
CA ILE A 63 -4.24 4.84 0.73
C ILE A 63 -4.39 5.46 2.11
N ARG A 64 -5.61 5.58 2.60
CA ARG A 64 -5.93 6.10 3.93
C ARG A 64 -6.27 4.96 4.89
N PHE A 65 -5.93 5.15 6.15
CA PHE A 65 -6.29 4.26 7.26
C PHE A 65 -6.85 5.07 8.42
N SER A 66 -7.94 4.59 9.01
CA SER A 66 -8.39 5.06 10.32
C SER A 66 -7.55 4.43 11.41
N VAL A 67 -7.17 5.23 12.42
CA VAL A 67 -6.38 4.74 13.56
C VAL A 67 -7.31 4.36 14.69
N GLU A 68 -7.44 3.06 14.90
CA GLU A 68 -8.28 2.45 15.94
C GLU A 68 -7.47 2.19 17.23
N ASP A 69 -8.14 2.12 18.38
CA ASP A 69 -7.49 1.91 19.69
C ASP A 69 -6.64 0.63 19.73
N TRP A 70 -7.09 -0.46 19.11
CA TRP A 70 -6.37 -1.74 19.07
C TRP A 70 -5.03 -1.67 18.31
N MET A 71 -4.83 -0.63 17.49
CA MET A 71 -3.59 -0.37 16.77
C MET A 71 -2.56 0.37 17.62
N CYS A 72 -2.94 0.79 18.84
CA CYS A 72 -2.10 1.64 19.66
C CYS A 72 -1.19 0.84 20.60
N ASN A 73 -0.06 1.44 20.92
CA ASN A 73 0.87 0.94 21.92
C ASN A 73 0.46 1.37 23.34
N VAL A 74 1.20 0.91 24.34
CA VAL A 74 0.96 1.22 25.78
C VAL A 74 1.02 2.72 26.12
N LYS A 75 1.54 3.57 25.22
CA LYS A 75 1.57 5.03 25.38
C LYS A 75 0.34 5.70 24.78
N GLY A 76 -0.61 4.93 24.23
CA GLY A 76 -1.82 5.45 23.59
C GLY A 76 -1.56 6.11 22.23
N THR A 77 -0.49 5.75 21.52
CA THR A 77 -0.20 6.22 20.17
C THR A 77 -0.12 5.05 19.19
N LEU A 78 -0.38 5.30 17.92
CA LEU A 78 -0.28 4.29 16.85
C LEU A 78 1.05 3.53 16.96
N HIS A 79 0.95 2.20 17.09
CA HIS A 79 2.10 1.33 17.28
C HIS A 79 3.01 1.35 16.05
N GLY A 80 4.33 1.41 16.25
CA GLY A 80 5.29 1.41 15.15
C GLY A 80 5.17 0.20 14.22
N GLY A 81 4.86 -0.97 14.76
CA GLY A 81 4.57 -2.18 13.97
C GLY A 81 3.34 -1.99 13.06
N MET A 82 2.30 -1.29 13.52
CA MET A 82 1.13 -0.99 12.70
C MET A 82 1.47 -0.01 11.57
N ILE A 83 2.30 1.01 11.85
CA ILE A 83 2.83 1.92 10.83
C ILE A 83 3.61 1.11 9.77
N ALA A 84 4.48 0.20 10.20
CA ALA A 84 5.23 -0.67 9.29
C ALA A 84 4.28 -1.51 8.42
N THR A 85 3.27 -2.12 9.02
CA THR A 85 2.27 -2.94 8.31
C THR A 85 1.46 -2.11 7.30
N MET A 86 1.03 -0.89 7.66
CA MET A 86 0.32 0.02 6.75
C MET A 86 1.18 0.36 5.53
N LEU A 87 2.45 0.72 5.73
CA LEU A 87 3.35 1.10 4.66
C LEU A 87 3.74 -0.11 3.79
N ASP A 88 4.06 -1.25 4.40
CA ASP A 88 4.39 -2.49 3.68
C ASP A 88 3.23 -2.96 2.79
N ASN A 89 2.01 -3.04 3.34
CA ASN A 89 0.84 -3.42 2.56
C ASN A 89 0.56 -2.43 1.43
N SER A 90 0.65 -1.12 1.68
CA SER A 90 0.44 -0.10 0.64
C SER A 90 1.44 -0.22 -0.51
N MET A 91 2.73 -0.50 -0.21
CA MET A 91 3.75 -0.76 -1.21
C MET A 91 3.49 -2.06 -1.96
N GLY A 92 3.08 -3.12 -1.26
CA GLY A 92 2.70 -4.41 -1.85
C GLY A 92 1.51 -4.29 -2.81
N LEU A 93 0.48 -3.52 -2.44
CA LEU A 93 -0.68 -3.25 -3.30
C LEU A 93 -0.28 -2.52 -4.59
N LEU A 94 0.53 -1.47 -4.50
CA LEU A 94 1.04 -0.75 -5.67
C LEU A 94 1.90 -1.67 -6.55
N THR A 95 2.77 -2.48 -5.93
CA THR A 95 3.61 -3.45 -6.66
C THR A 95 2.75 -4.44 -7.44
N ARG A 96 1.72 -5.01 -6.82
CA ARG A 96 0.79 -5.93 -7.48
C ARG A 96 0.03 -5.28 -8.63
N ALA A 97 -0.42 -4.05 -8.46
CA ALA A 97 -1.12 -3.32 -9.52
C ALA A 97 -0.23 -3.07 -10.75
N PHE A 98 1.09 -2.89 -10.56
CA PHE A 98 2.04 -2.65 -11.65
C PHE A 98 2.63 -3.92 -12.28
N TYR A 99 2.79 -4.99 -11.49
CA TYR A 99 3.49 -6.22 -11.92
C TYR A 99 2.56 -7.41 -12.13
N GLY A 100 1.28 -7.22 -11.87
CA GLY A 100 0.30 -8.30 -11.91
C GLY A 100 0.29 -9.14 -10.63
N ASN A 101 -0.64 -10.09 -10.57
CA ASN A 101 -0.74 -11.00 -9.43
C ASN A 101 0.29 -12.13 -9.60
N SER A 102 1.41 -12.01 -8.94
CA SER A 102 2.44 -13.03 -8.89
C SER A 102 2.62 -13.53 -7.46
N ASP A 103 2.63 -14.83 -7.27
CA ASP A 103 2.97 -15.47 -5.98
C ASP A 103 4.41 -15.14 -5.53
N LYS A 104 5.21 -14.60 -6.44
CA LYS A 104 6.59 -14.17 -6.16
C LYS A 104 6.67 -12.81 -5.49
N ILE A 105 5.63 -11.98 -5.56
CA ILE A 105 5.67 -10.64 -4.97
C ILE A 105 5.76 -10.77 -3.45
N SER A 106 6.91 -10.38 -2.93
CA SER A 106 7.21 -10.43 -1.50
C SER A 106 8.18 -9.35 -1.09
N THR A 107 8.04 -8.85 0.14
CA THR A 107 8.94 -7.86 0.74
C THR A 107 10.30 -8.51 1.00
N ILE A 108 11.37 -7.92 0.49
CA ILE A 108 12.76 -8.33 0.77
C ILE A 108 13.31 -7.54 1.95
N ASN A 109 13.08 -6.23 1.94
CA ASN A 109 13.56 -5.31 2.96
C ASN A 109 12.54 -4.21 3.19
N LEU A 110 12.44 -3.74 4.42
CA LEU A 110 11.65 -2.58 4.82
C LEU A 110 12.44 -1.79 5.87
N SER A 111 12.75 -0.54 5.55
CA SER A 111 13.42 0.40 6.45
C SER A 111 12.51 1.58 6.74
N LEU A 112 12.32 1.92 8.03
CA LEU A 112 11.42 2.98 8.47
C LEU A 112 12.12 4.04 9.31
N ASN A 113 11.59 5.26 9.21
CA ASN A 113 11.88 6.36 10.14
C ASN A 113 10.55 6.84 10.73
N TYR A 114 10.44 6.82 12.04
CA TYR A 114 9.28 7.31 12.79
C TYR A 114 9.52 8.76 13.18
N LEU A 115 8.68 9.66 12.70
CA LEU A 115 8.90 11.11 12.80
C LEU A 115 7.97 11.77 13.81
N ARG A 116 6.75 11.23 13.97
CA ARG A 116 5.72 11.84 14.83
C ARG A 116 4.74 10.80 15.36
N PRO A 117 4.32 10.91 16.63
CA PRO A 117 3.25 10.09 17.17
C PRO A 117 1.91 10.45 16.51
N VAL A 118 1.06 9.43 16.34
CA VAL A 118 -0.33 9.58 15.86
C VAL A 118 -1.25 9.06 16.94
N LEU A 119 -2.33 9.80 17.21
CA LEU A 119 -3.32 9.43 18.23
C LEU A 119 -4.47 8.61 17.59
N PRO A 120 -5.15 7.73 18.36
CA PRO A 120 -6.36 7.05 17.91
C PRO A 120 -7.48 8.06 17.59
N GLY A 121 -8.47 7.60 16.82
CA GLY A 121 -9.58 8.45 16.34
C GLY A 121 -9.18 9.46 15.26
N LYS A 122 -7.95 9.39 14.75
CA LYS A 122 -7.45 10.17 13.61
C LYS A 122 -7.27 9.25 12.40
N SER A 123 -7.03 9.85 11.24
CA SER A 123 -6.61 9.10 10.06
C SER A 123 -5.15 9.38 9.69
N VAL A 124 -4.55 8.43 9.00
CA VAL A 124 -3.25 8.59 8.36
C VAL A 124 -3.35 8.23 6.89
N THR A 125 -2.52 8.85 6.08
CA THR A 125 -2.49 8.62 4.63
C THR A 125 -1.10 8.14 4.23
N ALA A 126 -1.03 6.95 3.65
CA ALA A 126 0.17 6.39 3.05
C ALA A 126 0.21 6.78 1.57
N THR A 127 1.22 7.55 1.17
CA THR A 127 1.54 7.81 -0.24
C THR A 127 2.77 6.99 -0.59
N VAL A 128 2.62 6.08 -1.54
CA VAL A 128 3.66 5.15 -1.98
C VAL A 128 4.03 5.41 -3.43
N ARG A 129 5.31 5.19 -3.78
CA ARG A 129 5.83 5.38 -5.13
C ARG A 129 6.84 4.31 -5.49
N ILE A 130 6.77 3.81 -6.74
CA ILE A 130 7.84 3.00 -7.33
C ILE A 130 8.94 3.94 -7.80
N GLU A 131 10.08 3.91 -7.11
CA GLU A 131 11.27 4.71 -7.43
C GLU A 131 12.01 4.13 -8.64
N LYS A 132 12.24 2.82 -8.60
CA LYS A 132 12.96 2.11 -9.65
C LYS A 132 12.26 0.79 -9.96
N PRO A 133 11.56 0.70 -11.09
CA PRO A 133 11.05 -0.58 -11.57
C PRO A 133 12.22 -1.44 -12.04
N GLY A 134 12.19 -2.72 -11.71
CA GLY A 134 13.17 -3.70 -12.14
C GLY A 134 12.54 -4.99 -12.65
N ARG A 135 13.33 -5.90 -13.23
CA ARG A 135 12.82 -7.17 -13.76
C ARG A 135 12.49 -8.16 -12.64
N ASN A 136 13.29 -8.22 -11.60
CA ASN A 136 13.17 -9.16 -10.49
C ASN A 136 12.99 -8.44 -9.15
N ILE A 137 13.45 -7.20 -9.04
CA ILE A 137 13.41 -6.41 -7.81
C ILE A 137 12.89 -5.00 -8.15
N VAL A 138 11.98 -4.52 -7.34
CA VAL A 138 11.46 -3.15 -7.41
C VAL A 138 11.83 -2.39 -6.13
N PHE A 139 12.22 -1.12 -6.30
CA PHE A 139 12.51 -0.20 -5.18
C PHE A 139 11.35 0.76 -5.01
N LEU A 140 10.89 0.91 -3.76
CA LEU A 140 9.77 1.77 -3.41
C LEU A 140 10.16 2.73 -2.29
N TYR A 141 9.48 3.86 -2.29
CA TYR A 141 9.45 4.81 -1.20
C TYR A 141 8.01 5.06 -0.77
N ALA A 142 7.81 5.30 0.53
CA ALA A 142 6.52 5.69 1.08
C ALA A 142 6.67 6.74 2.17
N ALA A 143 5.65 7.59 2.26
CA ALA A 143 5.47 8.54 3.35
C ALA A 143 4.10 8.31 3.98
N LEU A 144 4.05 8.29 5.31
CA LEU A 144 2.83 8.32 6.08
C LEU A 144 2.63 9.74 6.61
N THR A 145 1.48 10.34 6.31
CA THR A 145 1.12 11.68 6.80
C THR A 145 -0.09 11.61 7.71
N THR A 146 -0.12 12.48 8.69
CA THR A 146 -1.28 12.66 9.58
C THR A 146 -2.43 13.35 8.84
N GLN A 147 -3.61 13.37 9.42
CA GLN A 147 -4.81 14.01 8.86
C GLN A 147 -4.61 15.51 8.58
N ASP A 148 -3.73 16.19 9.33
CA ASP A 148 -3.36 17.59 9.13
C ASP A 148 -2.13 17.77 8.19
N GLY A 149 -1.78 16.72 7.42
CA GLY A 149 -0.75 16.75 6.39
C GLY A 149 0.69 16.72 6.89
N LYS A 150 0.93 16.50 8.20
CA LYS A 150 2.29 16.45 8.74
C LYS A 150 2.91 15.06 8.57
N PRO A 151 4.22 14.94 8.26
CA PRO A 151 4.87 13.65 8.12
C PRO A 151 4.91 12.90 9.46
N ALA A 152 4.38 11.68 9.49
CA ALA A 152 4.38 10.79 10.64
C ALA A 152 5.46 9.71 10.55
N ALA A 153 5.70 9.18 9.36
CA ALA A 153 6.78 8.22 9.11
C ALA A 153 7.19 8.25 7.63
N THR A 154 8.38 7.76 7.34
CA THR A 154 8.83 7.45 5.98
C THR A 154 9.37 6.03 5.93
N ALA A 155 9.30 5.41 4.74
CA ALA A 155 9.86 4.09 4.51
C ALA A 155 10.50 3.99 3.13
N SER A 156 11.52 3.15 3.04
CA SER A 156 12.04 2.61 1.79
C SER A 156 11.97 1.09 1.82
N SER A 157 11.67 0.49 0.69
CA SER A 157 11.52 -0.96 0.60
C SER A 157 11.99 -1.50 -0.73
N THR A 158 12.34 -2.78 -0.72
CA THR A 158 12.56 -3.59 -1.93
C THR A 158 11.63 -4.78 -1.92
N PHE A 159 11.02 -5.05 -3.05
CA PHE A 159 10.17 -6.21 -3.26
C PHE A 159 10.74 -7.09 -4.37
N ASN A 160 10.58 -8.40 -4.21
CA ASN A 160 10.70 -9.36 -5.31
C ASN A 160 9.47 -9.23 -6.21
N VAL A 161 9.62 -9.37 -7.54
CA VAL A 161 8.53 -9.27 -8.54
C VAL A 161 8.69 -10.29 -9.66
#